data_9e3d476e73309a739bbcd9ecd122d0a9
#
_entry.id   9e3d476e73309a739bbcd9ecd122d0a9
#
_cell.length_a   1.000
_cell.length_b   1.000
_cell.length_c   1.000
_cell.angle_alpha   90.00
_cell.angle_beta   90.00
_cell.angle_gamma   90.00
#
_symmetry.space_group_name_H-M   'P 1'
#
loop_
_entity.id
_entity.type
_entity.pdbx_description
1 polymer ?
#
loop_
_entity_poly.entity_id
_entity_poly.type
_entity_poly.pdbx_seq_one_letter_code
_entity_poly.pdbx_strand_id
1 'polypeptide(L)'
;MKFHKGELVNLLLSVLLLGILFSFFSILGAPDLAEAFRYFLFVTFFVGISFALHELAHKFVAEKYGCISIYTIDPRAMLFSIILTFLSFGSIIFAAPGYVRILKTSRIGRSFAELSREEIGKIAIAGPLANLILSILFAILLKTSKIFFYPFQINLFLGIFNLLPFPPLDGSKVLGWSLSSWSISFLAFILLSFLYSDLLSWFLSFLVLAAIIFLVIQKFSPRIDKF
;
A
#
# COMPACT_ATOMS: atom_id res chain seq x y z
N MET A 1 -10.81 -6.51 17.69
CA MET A 1 -9.48 -6.40 17.08
C MET A 1 -8.43 -6.35 18.17
N LYS A 2 -7.51 -7.33 18.22
CA LYS A 2 -6.44 -7.39 19.23
C LYS A 2 -5.09 -7.13 18.57
N PHE A 3 -4.28 -6.26 19.19
CA PHE A 3 -2.88 -6.08 18.79
C PHE A 3 -1.99 -7.08 19.51
N HIS A 4 -1.09 -7.69 18.79
CA HIS A 4 -0.11 -8.62 19.33
C HIS A 4 1.17 -7.88 19.75
N LYS A 5 1.97 -8.53 20.63
CA LYS A 5 3.22 -7.93 21.11
C LYS A 5 4.14 -7.58 19.92
N GLY A 6 4.60 -6.35 19.88
CA GLY A 6 5.47 -5.83 18.82
C GLY A 6 4.76 -5.34 17.54
N GLU A 7 3.49 -5.69 17.32
CA GLU A 7 2.76 -5.29 16.12
C GLU A 7 2.64 -3.77 15.97
N LEU A 8 2.33 -3.07 17.07
CA LEU A 8 2.24 -1.61 17.06
C LEU A 8 3.59 -0.95 16.77
N VAL A 9 4.68 -1.52 17.31
CA VAL A 9 6.04 -1.04 17.03
C VAL A 9 6.38 -1.23 15.55
N ASN A 10 6.03 -2.37 14.97
CA ASN A 10 6.22 -2.64 13.55
C ASN A 10 5.44 -1.64 12.67
N LEU A 11 4.18 -1.35 13.00
CA LEU A 11 3.39 -0.35 12.30
C LEU A 11 4.02 1.04 12.41
N LEU A 12 4.44 1.47 13.60
CA LEU A 12 5.08 2.76 13.80
C LEU A 12 6.39 2.89 13.02
N LEU A 13 7.24 1.86 13.02
CA LEU A 13 8.48 1.84 12.24
C LEU A 13 8.19 1.95 10.73
N SER A 14 7.17 1.26 10.24
CA SER A 14 6.76 1.35 8.85
C SER A 14 6.22 2.74 8.49
N VAL A 15 5.42 3.35 9.38
CA VAL A 15 4.91 4.72 9.20
C VAL A 15 6.06 5.72 9.15
N LEU A 16 7.04 5.61 10.05
CA LEU A 16 8.22 6.49 10.05
C LEU A 16 9.05 6.33 8.78
N LEU A 17 9.29 5.09 8.36
CA LEU A 17 10.00 4.82 7.09
C LEU A 17 9.25 5.43 5.91
N LEU A 18 7.97 5.13 5.75
CA LEU A 18 7.17 5.66 4.65
C LEU A 18 7.09 7.19 4.72
N GLY A 19 7.01 7.78 5.92
CA GLY A 19 7.07 9.22 6.12
C GLY A 19 8.34 9.83 5.55
N ILE A 20 9.51 9.22 5.82
CA ILE A 20 10.80 9.64 5.26
C ILE A 20 10.79 9.49 3.73
N LEU A 21 10.35 8.35 3.20
CA LEU A 21 10.38 8.07 1.76
C LEU A 21 9.46 9.03 0.98
N PHE A 22 8.24 9.25 1.45
CA PHE A 22 7.28 10.15 0.80
C PHE A 22 7.63 11.63 0.94
N SER A 23 8.33 12.02 2.01
CA SER A 23 8.80 13.41 2.20
C SER A 23 10.18 13.68 1.59
N PHE A 24 10.90 12.67 1.11
CA PHE A 24 12.30 12.75 0.72
C PHE A 24 12.58 13.88 -0.26
N PHE A 25 11.83 13.98 -1.33
CA PHE A 25 12.00 15.02 -2.34
C PHE A 25 11.72 16.44 -1.77
N SER A 26 10.67 16.57 -0.94
CA SER A 26 10.30 17.84 -0.30
C SER A 26 11.34 18.29 0.73
N ILE A 27 11.96 17.33 1.44
CA ILE A 27 13.05 17.60 2.39
C ILE A 27 14.28 18.14 1.64
N LEU A 28 14.66 17.52 0.52
CA LEU A 28 15.81 17.95 -0.28
C LEU A 28 15.62 19.35 -0.87
N GLY A 29 14.39 19.72 -1.21
CA GLY A 29 14.04 21.04 -1.77
C GLY A 29 13.70 22.10 -0.71
N ALA A 30 13.71 21.76 0.58
CA ALA A 30 13.36 22.69 1.63
C ALA A 30 14.44 23.79 1.83
N PRO A 31 14.03 25.05 2.03
CA PRO A 31 14.95 26.15 2.18
C PRO A 31 15.75 26.12 3.49
N ASP A 32 15.20 25.51 4.52
CA ASP A 32 15.84 25.34 5.82
C ASP A 32 15.38 24.05 6.53
N LEU A 33 16.07 23.73 7.63
CA LEU A 33 15.80 22.52 8.43
C LEU A 33 14.42 22.54 9.10
N ALA A 34 13.91 23.72 9.48
CA ALA A 34 12.60 23.83 10.12
C ALA A 34 11.49 23.54 9.12
N GLU A 35 11.62 24.00 7.87
CA GLU A 35 10.70 23.69 6.77
C GLU A 35 10.75 22.17 6.43
N ALA A 36 11.94 21.61 6.28
CA ALA A 36 12.16 20.18 6.06
C ALA A 36 11.46 19.33 7.13
N PHE A 37 11.59 19.72 8.41
CA PHE A 37 10.96 19.02 9.52
C PHE A 37 9.43 19.16 9.52
N ARG A 38 8.90 20.33 9.17
CA ARG A 38 7.44 20.55 9.02
C ARG A 38 6.87 19.65 7.92
N TYR A 39 7.54 19.58 6.75
CA TYR A 39 7.14 18.68 5.66
C TYR A 39 7.17 17.23 6.10
N PHE A 40 8.24 16.80 6.76
CA PHE A 40 8.35 15.45 7.27
C PHE A 40 7.20 15.09 8.23
N LEU A 41 6.92 15.94 9.22
CA LEU A 41 5.82 15.70 10.17
C LEU A 41 4.46 15.63 9.48
N PHE A 42 4.19 16.58 8.59
CA PHE A 42 2.94 16.65 7.84
C PHE A 42 2.73 15.40 6.98
N VAL A 43 3.72 15.03 6.18
CA VAL A 43 3.65 13.84 5.31
C VAL A 43 3.54 12.58 6.16
N THR A 44 4.34 12.43 7.22
CA THR A 44 4.31 11.27 8.10
C THR A 44 2.95 11.09 8.78
N PHE A 45 2.30 12.18 9.18
CA PHE A 45 0.96 12.13 9.76
C PHE A 45 -0.06 11.54 8.77
N PHE A 46 -0.12 12.04 7.54
CA PHE A 46 -1.08 11.56 6.55
C PHE A 46 -0.74 10.17 6.00
N VAL A 47 0.53 9.88 5.76
CA VAL A 47 0.99 8.53 5.40
C VAL A 47 0.63 7.55 6.52
N GLY A 48 0.85 7.96 7.78
CA GLY A 48 0.52 7.15 8.95
C GLY A 48 -0.96 6.77 9.00
N ILE A 49 -1.86 7.74 8.85
CA ILE A 49 -3.31 7.48 8.80
C ILE A 49 -3.65 6.55 7.63
N SER A 50 -3.16 6.88 6.43
CA SER A 50 -3.48 6.15 5.20
C SER A 50 -3.01 4.70 5.24
N PHE A 51 -1.77 4.49 5.67
CA PHE A 51 -1.15 3.17 5.78
C PHE A 51 -1.76 2.36 6.94
N ALA A 52 -1.91 2.98 8.13
CA ALA A 52 -2.49 2.28 9.27
C ALA A 52 -3.93 1.80 8.98
N LEU A 53 -4.77 2.64 8.36
CA LEU A 53 -6.13 2.26 8.01
C LEU A 53 -6.16 1.17 6.92
N HIS A 54 -5.23 1.17 5.98
CA HIS A 54 -5.04 0.11 5.01
C HIS A 54 -4.76 -1.24 5.71
N GLU A 55 -3.75 -1.29 6.58
CA GLU A 55 -3.37 -2.52 7.31
C GLU A 55 -4.47 -2.98 8.28
N LEU A 56 -5.14 -2.04 8.94
CA LEU A 56 -6.26 -2.33 9.83
C LEU A 56 -7.47 -2.88 9.08
N ALA A 57 -7.70 -2.47 7.83
CA ALA A 57 -8.76 -3.02 7.00
C ALA A 57 -8.52 -4.49 6.67
N HIS A 58 -7.29 -4.87 6.29
CA HIS A 58 -6.90 -6.27 6.12
C HIS A 58 -7.14 -7.07 7.39
N LYS A 59 -6.67 -6.55 8.53
CA LYS A 59 -6.80 -7.18 9.84
C LYS A 59 -8.26 -7.40 10.21
N PHE A 60 -9.09 -6.39 10.04
CA PHE A 60 -10.52 -6.45 10.36
C PHE A 60 -11.25 -7.53 9.53
N VAL A 61 -10.97 -7.59 8.24
CA VAL A 61 -11.60 -8.59 7.36
C VAL A 61 -11.07 -10.00 7.66
N ALA A 62 -9.76 -10.16 7.92
CA ALA A 62 -9.18 -11.44 8.31
C ALA A 62 -9.78 -11.99 9.62
N GLU A 63 -10.00 -11.12 10.61
CA GLU A 63 -10.63 -11.51 11.88
C GLU A 63 -12.10 -11.95 11.69
N LYS A 64 -12.86 -11.38 10.74
CA LYS A 64 -14.19 -11.85 10.39
C LYS A 64 -14.21 -13.29 9.86
N TYR A 65 -13.14 -13.71 9.19
CA TYR A 65 -12.95 -15.10 8.76
C TYR A 65 -12.37 -16.00 9.86
N GLY A 66 -12.27 -15.49 11.11
CA GLY A 66 -11.76 -16.23 12.26
C GLY A 66 -10.25 -16.46 12.23
N CYS A 67 -9.52 -15.60 11.52
CA CYS A 67 -8.06 -15.63 11.47
C CYS A 67 -7.46 -14.72 12.53
N ILE A 68 -6.27 -15.07 13.04
CA ILE A 68 -5.40 -14.13 13.71
C ILE A 68 -4.55 -13.46 12.64
N SER A 69 -4.57 -12.14 12.63
CA SER A 69 -3.77 -11.33 11.71
C SER A 69 -2.78 -10.48 12.48
N ILE A 70 -1.52 -10.50 12.07
CA ILE A 70 -0.43 -9.79 12.74
C ILE A 70 0.37 -9.05 11.66
N TYR A 71 0.46 -7.72 11.78
CA TYR A 71 1.34 -6.95 10.91
C TYR A 71 2.81 -7.23 11.24
N THR A 72 3.58 -7.55 10.22
CA THR A 72 5.00 -7.90 10.33
C THR A 72 5.81 -7.11 9.31
N ILE A 73 6.88 -6.44 9.73
CA ILE A 73 7.82 -5.78 8.81
C ILE A 73 8.62 -6.81 8.02
N ASP A 74 8.96 -6.44 6.79
CA ASP A 74 9.93 -7.18 5.99
C ASP A 74 11.21 -6.34 5.83
N PRO A 75 12.31 -6.68 6.53
CA PRO A 75 13.53 -5.90 6.47
C PRO A 75 14.14 -5.81 5.07
N ARG A 76 13.91 -6.81 4.21
CA ARG A 76 14.40 -6.80 2.82
C ARG A 76 13.61 -5.82 1.97
N ALA A 77 12.29 -5.82 2.10
CA ALA A 77 11.42 -4.88 1.43
C ALA A 77 11.68 -3.44 1.92
N MET A 78 11.91 -3.24 3.22
CA MET A 78 12.30 -1.92 3.78
C MET A 78 13.62 -1.43 3.18
N LEU A 79 14.65 -2.28 3.16
CA LEU A 79 15.96 -1.93 2.58
C LEU A 79 15.83 -1.63 1.08
N PHE A 80 15.08 -2.43 0.35
CA PHE A 80 14.80 -2.20 -1.07
C PHE A 80 14.09 -0.85 -1.30
N SER A 81 13.08 -0.53 -0.47
CA SER A 81 12.38 0.76 -0.53
C SER A 81 13.33 1.94 -0.33
N ILE A 82 14.22 1.86 0.67
CA ILE A 82 15.23 2.89 0.94
C ILE A 82 16.15 3.05 -0.27
N ILE A 83 16.79 1.97 -0.72
CA ILE A 83 17.75 2.00 -1.84
C ILE A 83 17.10 2.57 -3.09
N LEU A 84 15.89 2.11 -3.44
CA LEU A 84 15.18 2.55 -4.63
C LEU A 84 14.83 4.03 -4.58
N THR A 85 14.34 4.52 -3.43
CA THR A 85 14.00 5.94 -3.24
C THR A 85 15.24 6.82 -3.34
N PHE A 86 16.36 6.42 -2.73
CA PHE A 86 17.62 7.18 -2.80
C PHE A 86 18.19 7.19 -4.22
N LEU A 87 18.29 6.05 -4.89
CA LEU A 87 18.81 5.95 -6.25
C LEU A 87 17.95 6.70 -7.28
N SER A 88 16.66 6.77 -7.06
CA SER A 88 15.73 7.51 -7.93
C SER A 88 15.53 8.97 -7.53
N PHE A 89 16.29 9.48 -6.53
CA PHE A 89 16.10 10.82 -5.97
C PHE A 89 14.65 11.10 -5.57
N GLY A 90 13.97 10.11 -4.97
CA GLY A 90 12.59 10.24 -4.52
C GLY A 90 11.52 10.10 -5.63
N SER A 91 11.93 9.86 -6.87
CA SER A 91 10.99 9.70 -8.00
C SER A 91 10.24 8.38 -7.97
N ILE A 92 10.81 7.34 -7.33
CA ILE A 92 10.23 6.01 -7.22
C ILE A 92 10.20 5.62 -5.75
N ILE A 93 8.99 5.35 -5.25
CA ILE A 93 8.76 4.89 -3.88
C ILE A 93 8.16 3.49 -3.93
N PHE A 94 8.80 2.53 -3.25
CA PHE A 94 8.23 1.20 -3.03
C PHE A 94 7.57 1.16 -1.66
N ALA A 95 6.22 1.23 -1.63
CA ALA A 95 5.46 1.42 -0.39
C ALA A 95 4.94 0.11 0.22
N ALA A 96 5.81 -0.89 0.34
CA ALA A 96 5.47 -2.18 0.95
C ALA A 96 6.50 -2.58 2.02
N PRO A 97 6.57 -1.86 3.18
CA PRO A 97 7.57 -2.11 4.22
C PRO A 97 7.32 -3.41 5.01
N GLY A 98 6.16 -4.01 4.84
CA GLY A 98 5.75 -5.22 5.54
C GLY A 98 4.48 -5.81 4.97
N TYR A 99 3.90 -6.74 5.69
CA TYR A 99 2.68 -7.45 5.32
C TYR A 99 1.91 -7.96 6.54
N VAL A 100 0.60 -8.18 6.38
CA VAL A 100 -0.21 -8.84 7.39
C VAL A 100 -0.03 -10.36 7.25
N ARG A 101 0.58 -10.97 8.28
CA ARG A 101 0.62 -12.43 8.42
C ARG A 101 -0.73 -12.93 8.92
N ILE A 102 -1.38 -13.79 8.17
CA ILE A 102 -2.67 -14.37 8.50
C ILE A 102 -2.42 -15.79 9.04
N LEU A 103 -2.80 -16.00 10.30
CA LEU A 103 -2.72 -17.29 10.97
C LEU A 103 -4.14 -17.78 11.23
N LYS A 104 -4.47 -18.98 10.77
CA LYS A 104 -5.77 -19.59 11.12
C LYS A 104 -5.76 -20.03 12.57
N THR A 105 -6.83 -19.69 13.27
CA THR A 105 -7.14 -20.33 14.56
C THR A 105 -7.96 -21.57 14.27
N SER A 106 -7.52 -22.74 14.78
CA SER A 106 -8.36 -23.92 14.77
C SER A 106 -9.61 -23.62 15.62
N ARG A 107 -10.78 -23.52 15.01
CA ARG A 107 -12.02 -23.68 15.76
C ARG A 107 -12.09 -25.15 16.20
N ILE A 108 -12.32 -25.40 17.49
CA ILE A 108 -12.55 -26.73 18.04
C ILE A 108 -13.50 -27.48 17.12
N GLY A 109 -13.03 -28.59 16.52
CA GLY A 109 -13.84 -29.48 15.68
C GLY A 109 -13.76 -29.31 14.16
N ARG A 110 -12.97 -28.38 13.61
CA ARG A 110 -12.69 -28.33 12.15
C ARG A 110 -11.18 -28.41 11.88
N SER A 111 -10.81 -29.36 11.03
CA SER A 111 -9.47 -29.53 10.49
C SER A 111 -8.96 -28.19 9.93
N PHE A 112 -7.64 -28.00 9.94
CA PHE A 112 -6.96 -26.83 9.34
C PHE A 112 -7.32 -26.68 7.86
N ALA A 113 -8.51 -26.15 7.55
CA ALA A 113 -8.86 -25.85 6.19
C ALA A 113 -8.10 -24.58 5.76
N GLU A 114 -7.36 -24.62 4.69
CA GLU A 114 -6.68 -23.44 4.12
C GLU A 114 -7.71 -22.36 3.74
N LEU A 115 -7.32 -21.08 3.78
CA LEU A 115 -8.18 -20.01 3.28
C LEU A 115 -8.48 -20.26 1.80
N SER A 116 -9.73 -20.15 1.42
CA SER A 116 -10.12 -20.20 0.01
C SER A 116 -9.55 -18.99 -0.74
N ARG A 117 -9.40 -19.11 -2.05
CA ARG A 117 -8.99 -17.98 -2.91
C ARG A 117 -9.90 -16.77 -2.73
N GLU A 118 -11.19 -17.01 -2.51
CA GLU A 118 -12.18 -15.96 -2.27
C GLU A 118 -11.93 -15.23 -0.94
N GLU A 119 -11.67 -15.95 0.15
CA GLU A 119 -11.36 -15.36 1.45
C GLU A 119 -10.06 -14.55 1.39
N ILE A 120 -9.01 -15.10 0.75
CA ILE A 120 -7.75 -14.40 0.54
C ILE A 120 -7.97 -13.12 -0.28
N GLY A 121 -8.72 -13.18 -1.37
CA GLY A 121 -9.01 -12.04 -2.22
C GLY A 121 -9.82 -10.96 -1.50
N LYS A 122 -10.83 -11.35 -0.70
CA LYS A 122 -11.64 -10.41 0.10
C LYS A 122 -10.83 -9.75 1.22
N ILE A 123 -9.90 -10.47 1.82
CA ILE A 123 -8.97 -9.88 2.80
C ILE A 123 -8.04 -8.90 2.06
N ALA A 124 -7.47 -9.30 0.94
CA ALA A 124 -6.52 -8.50 0.19
C ALA A 124 -7.12 -7.21 -0.38
N ILE A 125 -8.37 -7.21 -0.84
CA ILE A 125 -8.98 -5.99 -1.39
C ILE A 125 -9.33 -4.95 -0.32
N ALA A 126 -9.41 -5.35 0.95
CA ALA A 126 -9.86 -4.48 2.04
C ALA A 126 -8.94 -3.26 2.25
N GLY A 127 -7.62 -3.44 2.17
CA GLY A 127 -6.65 -2.35 2.26
C GLY A 127 -6.80 -1.32 1.14
N PRO A 128 -6.71 -1.73 -0.14
CA PRO A 128 -6.97 -0.83 -1.26
C PRO A 128 -8.33 -0.13 -1.19
N LEU A 129 -9.41 -0.81 -0.77
CA LEU A 129 -10.71 -0.17 -0.60
C LEU A 129 -10.70 0.90 0.51
N ALA A 130 -9.98 0.70 1.60
CA ALA A 130 -9.82 1.73 2.62
C ALA A 130 -9.12 2.97 2.03
N ASN A 131 -8.07 2.80 1.23
CA ASN A 131 -7.43 3.91 0.54
C ASN A 131 -8.34 4.57 -0.50
N LEU A 132 -9.20 3.83 -1.20
CA LEU A 132 -10.18 4.40 -2.13
C LEU A 132 -11.16 5.32 -1.39
N ILE A 133 -11.70 4.85 -0.27
CA ILE A 133 -12.62 5.65 0.58
C ILE A 133 -11.92 6.92 1.07
N LEU A 134 -10.68 6.81 1.55
CA LEU A 134 -9.89 7.97 1.98
C LEU A 134 -9.58 8.92 0.82
N SER A 135 -9.28 8.41 -0.37
CA SER A 135 -9.07 9.22 -1.56
C SER A 135 -10.32 10.03 -1.91
N ILE A 136 -11.50 9.41 -1.88
CA ILE A 136 -12.77 10.10 -2.12
C ILE A 136 -13.02 11.16 -1.05
N LEU A 137 -12.80 10.84 0.22
CA LEU A 137 -12.94 11.79 1.32
C LEU A 137 -12.03 13.00 1.14
N PHE A 138 -10.74 12.80 0.86
CA PHE A 138 -9.79 13.89 0.66
C PHE A 138 -10.05 14.66 -0.64
N ALA A 139 -10.57 14.03 -1.70
CA ALA A 139 -11.03 14.72 -2.91
C ALA A 139 -12.19 15.69 -2.62
N ILE A 140 -13.11 15.30 -1.72
CA ILE A 140 -14.21 16.19 -1.27
C ILE A 140 -13.64 17.34 -0.43
N LEU A 141 -12.77 17.04 0.53
CA LEU A 141 -12.15 18.03 1.41
C LEU A 141 -11.22 18.98 0.65
N LEU A 142 -10.67 18.57 -0.48
CA LEU A 142 -9.85 19.42 -1.34
C LEU A 142 -10.59 20.65 -1.86
N LYS A 143 -11.93 20.58 -1.96
CA LYS A 143 -12.78 21.74 -2.30
C LYS A 143 -12.74 22.81 -1.21
N THR A 144 -12.39 22.47 0.01
CA THR A 144 -12.31 23.41 1.15
C THR A 144 -10.89 23.94 1.36
N SER A 145 -9.86 23.14 1.13
CA SER A 145 -8.46 23.54 1.30
C SER A 145 -7.52 22.67 0.48
N LYS A 146 -6.55 23.35 -0.17
CA LYS A 146 -5.49 22.68 -0.95
C LYS A 146 -4.57 21.78 -0.11
N ILE A 147 -4.58 21.90 1.21
CA ILE A 147 -3.79 21.05 2.12
C ILE A 147 -4.14 19.55 1.96
N PHE A 148 -5.39 19.26 1.57
CA PHE A 148 -5.86 17.90 1.36
C PHE A 148 -5.40 17.26 0.04
N PHE A 149 -4.66 17.99 -0.78
CA PHE A 149 -4.08 17.44 -2.02
C PHE A 149 -3.06 16.33 -1.73
N TYR A 150 -2.16 16.53 -0.76
CA TYR A 150 -1.17 15.53 -0.37
C TYR A 150 -1.80 14.22 0.13
N PRO A 151 -2.69 14.23 1.13
CA PRO A 151 -3.32 12.99 1.57
C PRO A 151 -4.19 12.34 0.49
N PHE A 152 -4.79 13.11 -0.42
CA PHE A 152 -5.44 12.56 -1.60
C PHE A 152 -4.46 11.78 -2.48
N GLN A 153 -3.31 12.36 -2.81
CA GLN A 153 -2.26 11.72 -3.60
C GLN A 153 -1.70 10.46 -2.93
N ILE A 154 -1.43 10.54 -1.62
CA ILE A 154 -0.91 9.42 -0.83
C ILE A 154 -1.86 8.22 -0.91
N ASN A 155 -3.15 8.43 -0.73
CA ASN A 155 -4.14 7.35 -0.76
C ASN A 155 -4.33 6.79 -2.18
N LEU A 156 -4.35 7.64 -3.21
CA LEU A 156 -4.33 7.18 -4.61
C LEU A 156 -3.11 6.31 -4.88
N PHE A 157 -1.93 6.76 -4.49
CA PHE A 157 -0.69 6.02 -4.69
C PHE A 157 -0.73 4.68 -3.97
N LEU A 158 -1.02 4.67 -2.66
CA LEU A 158 -1.04 3.43 -1.86
C LEU A 158 -2.06 2.42 -2.41
N GLY A 159 -3.25 2.89 -2.80
CA GLY A 159 -4.29 2.02 -3.34
C GLY A 159 -3.93 1.42 -4.70
N ILE A 160 -3.46 2.24 -5.64
CA ILE A 160 -3.05 1.80 -6.97
C ILE A 160 -1.82 0.89 -6.88
N PHE A 161 -0.81 1.28 -6.10
CA PHE A 161 0.41 0.49 -5.90
C PHE A 161 0.07 -0.90 -5.37
N ASN A 162 -0.75 -0.99 -4.32
CA ASN A 162 -1.14 -2.28 -3.75
C ASN A 162 -2.07 -3.09 -4.66
N LEU A 163 -2.78 -2.48 -5.61
CA LEU A 163 -3.57 -3.18 -6.63
C LEU A 163 -2.75 -3.66 -7.84
N LEU A 164 -1.45 -3.37 -7.92
CA LEU A 164 -0.63 -3.95 -8.98
C LEU A 164 -0.63 -5.48 -8.90
N PRO A 165 -0.71 -6.19 -10.04
CA PRO A 165 -0.92 -7.64 -10.09
C PRO A 165 0.38 -8.44 -9.85
N PHE A 166 1.26 -7.97 -8.96
CA PHE A 166 2.55 -8.60 -8.68
C PHE A 166 2.65 -9.02 -7.21
N PRO A 167 3.08 -10.27 -6.91
CA PRO A 167 3.45 -10.62 -5.54
C PRO A 167 4.61 -9.74 -5.03
N PRO A 168 4.61 -9.33 -3.78
CA PRO A 168 3.70 -9.71 -2.68
C PRO A 168 2.46 -8.81 -2.53
N LEU A 169 2.19 -7.89 -3.47
CA LEU A 169 1.13 -6.88 -3.39
C LEU A 169 -0.27 -7.51 -3.38
N ASP A 170 -1.23 -6.77 -2.85
CA ASP A 170 -2.60 -7.27 -2.69
C ASP A 170 -3.31 -7.54 -4.02
N GLY A 171 -3.00 -6.73 -5.04
CA GLY A 171 -3.57 -6.88 -6.37
C GLY A 171 -3.36 -8.26 -6.97
N SER A 172 -2.25 -8.93 -6.69
CA SER A 172 -2.00 -10.32 -7.12
C SER A 172 -3.01 -11.30 -6.53
N LYS A 173 -3.36 -11.13 -5.25
CA LYS A 173 -4.32 -11.96 -4.53
C LYS A 173 -5.77 -11.66 -4.97
N VAL A 174 -6.09 -10.37 -5.17
CA VAL A 174 -7.41 -9.94 -5.66
C VAL A 174 -7.63 -10.45 -7.08
N LEU A 175 -6.65 -10.32 -7.97
CA LEU A 175 -6.72 -10.84 -9.34
C LEU A 175 -6.85 -12.37 -9.36
N GLY A 176 -6.11 -13.07 -8.50
CA GLY A 176 -6.19 -14.53 -8.35
C GLY A 176 -7.54 -15.03 -7.84
N TRP A 177 -8.34 -14.16 -7.21
CA TRP A 177 -9.71 -14.43 -6.80
C TRP A 177 -10.73 -14.04 -7.87
N SER A 178 -10.70 -12.77 -8.33
CA SER A 178 -11.73 -12.20 -9.20
C SER A 178 -11.16 -11.09 -10.09
N LEU A 179 -11.10 -11.36 -11.39
CA LEU A 179 -10.71 -10.36 -12.39
C LEU A 179 -11.65 -9.14 -12.35
N SER A 180 -12.96 -9.35 -12.19
CA SER A 180 -13.94 -8.26 -12.13
C SER A 180 -13.73 -7.38 -10.91
N SER A 181 -13.54 -7.95 -9.72
CA SER A 181 -13.29 -7.17 -8.51
C SER A 181 -12.00 -6.37 -8.62
N TRP A 182 -10.95 -6.97 -9.16
CA TRP A 182 -9.69 -6.29 -9.42
C TRP A 182 -9.86 -5.14 -10.41
N SER A 183 -10.47 -5.40 -11.57
CA SER A 183 -10.66 -4.40 -12.64
C SER A 183 -11.54 -3.22 -12.19
N ILE A 184 -12.63 -3.49 -11.47
CA ILE A 184 -13.54 -2.44 -10.98
C ILE A 184 -12.79 -1.55 -9.98
N SER A 185 -12.06 -2.15 -9.03
CA SER A 185 -11.31 -1.39 -8.02
C SER A 185 -10.19 -0.57 -8.67
N PHE A 186 -9.45 -1.16 -9.60
CA PHE A 186 -8.38 -0.48 -10.32
C PHE A 186 -8.91 0.68 -11.16
N LEU A 187 -10.01 0.45 -11.91
CA LEU A 187 -10.67 1.47 -12.70
C LEU A 187 -11.21 2.62 -11.84
N ALA A 188 -11.74 2.34 -10.65
CA ALA A 188 -12.19 3.37 -9.72
C ALA A 188 -11.07 4.35 -9.34
N PHE A 189 -9.87 3.85 -9.06
CA PHE A 189 -8.70 4.70 -8.82
C PHE A 189 -8.28 5.49 -10.05
N ILE A 190 -8.29 4.87 -11.24
CA ILE A 190 -7.98 5.56 -12.50
C ILE A 190 -8.97 6.70 -12.74
N LEU A 191 -10.27 6.46 -12.60
CA LEU A 191 -11.30 7.50 -12.75
C LEU A 191 -11.11 8.63 -11.74
N LEU A 192 -10.75 8.30 -10.50
CA LEU A 192 -10.47 9.30 -9.48
C LEU A 192 -9.22 10.14 -9.80
N SER A 193 -8.19 9.54 -10.41
CA SER A 193 -6.96 10.24 -10.82
C SER A 193 -7.19 11.21 -11.97
N PHE A 194 -8.19 10.97 -12.83
CA PHE A 194 -8.59 11.91 -13.91
C PHE A 194 -9.14 13.24 -13.39
N LEU A 195 -9.55 13.33 -12.12
CA LEU A 195 -9.95 14.61 -11.52
C LEU A 195 -8.77 15.60 -11.42
N TYR A 196 -7.54 15.11 -11.57
CA TYR A 196 -6.29 15.88 -11.48
C TYR A 196 -5.33 15.41 -12.58
N SER A 197 -5.25 16.17 -13.67
CA SER A 197 -4.47 15.82 -14.86
C SER A 197 -2.98 15.57 -14.59
N ASP A 198 -2.39 16.31 -13.64
CA ASP A 198 -0.97 16.15 -13.28
C ASP A 198 -0.68 14.80 -12.62
N LEU A 199 -1.65 14.27 -11.87
CA LEU A 199 -1.55 12.95 -11.27
C LEU A 199 -1.65 11.82 -12.29
N LEU A 200 -2.38 12.02 -13.36
CA LEU A 200 -2.51 11.01 -14.42
C LEU A 200 -1.18 10.78 -15.12
N SER A 201 -0.46 11.83 -15.49
CA SER A 201 0.85 11.71 -16.16
C SER A 201 1.89 11.04 -15.27
N TRP A 202 1.92 11.40 -13.98
CA TRP A 202 2.76 10.75 -12.98
C TRP A 202 2.41 9.27 -12.80
N PHE A 203 1.11 8.96 -12.74
CA PHE A 203 0.62 7.58 -12.62
C PHE A 203 0.95 6.74 -13.86
N LEU A 204 0.78 7.27 -15.06
CA LEU A 204 1.15 6.58 -16.31
C LEU A 204 2.66 6.29 -16.35
N SER A 205 3.50 7.24 -15.93
CA SER A 205 4.95 7.05 -15.82
C SER A 205 5.29 5.91 -14.85
N PHE A 206 4.59 5.85 -13.70
CA PHE A 206 4.76 4.79 -12.72
C PHE A 206 4.33 3.41 -13.28
N LEU A 207 3.21 3.34 -14.01
CA LEU A 207 2.76 2.09 -14.65
C LEU A 207 3.75 1.58 -15.69
N VAL A 208 4.30 2.47 -16.52
CA VAL A 208 5.32 2.12 -17.51
C VAL A 208 6.55 1.55 -16.80
N LEU A 209 7.01 2.20 -15.74
CA LEU A 209 8.14 1.73 -14.96
C LEU A 209 7.87 0.39 -14.29
N ALA A 210 6.70 0.20 -13.66
CA ALA A 210 6.29 -1.06 -13.06
C ALA A 210 6.23 -2.19 -14.10
N ALA A 211 5.73 -1.92 -15.31
CA ALA A 211 5.72 -2.86 -16.42
C ALA A 211 7.15 -3.23 -16.88
N ILE A 212 8.05 -2.25 -16.97
CA ILE A 212 9.46 -2.50 -17.30
C ILE A 212 10.13 -3.37 -16.23
N ILE A 213 9.95 -3.03 -14.96
CA ILE A 213 10.50 -3.83 -13.83
C ILE A 213 9.95 -5.26 -13.88
N PHE A 214 8.65 -5.43 -14.12
CA PHE A 214 8.03 -6.75 -14.25
C PHE A 214 8.65 -7.57 -15.39
N LEU A 215 8.80 -6.97 -16.57
CA LEU A 215 9.40 -7.64 -17.74
C LEU A 215 10.86 -8.01 -17.46
N VAL A 216 11.61 -7.17 -16.76
CA VAL A 216 12.98 -7.45 -16.33
C VAL A 216 13.01 -8.63 -15.35
N ILE A 217 12.17 -8.60 -14.30
CA ILE A 217 12.08 -9.69 -13.33
C ILE A 217 11.70 -11.00 -14.03
N GLN A 218 10.70 -10.97 -14.92
CA GLN A 218 10.25 -12.14 -15.66
C GLN A 218 11.36 -12.71 -16.56
N LYS A 219 12.20 -11.86 -17.15
CA LYS A 219 13.31 -12.26 -17.99
C LYS A 219 14.47 -12.89 -17.21
N PHE A 220 14.72 -12.41 -15.98
CA PHE A 220 15.83 -12.86 -15.11
C PHE A 220 15.38 -13.83 -14.01
N SER A 221 14.10 -14.04 -13.79
CA SER A 221 13.58 -15.08 -12.89
C SER A 221 13.68 -16.43 -13.61
N PRO A 222 14.42 -17.41 -13.08
CA PRO A 222 14.34 -18.76 -13.61
C PRO A 222 12.89 -19.21 -13.47
N ARG A 223 12.33 -19.80 -14.54
CA ARG A 223 10.97 -20.33 -14.60
C ARG A 223 10.68 -21.10 -13.31
N ILE A 224 9.85 -20.52 -12.45
CA ILE A 224 9.19 -21.24 -11.36
C ILE A 224 7.99 -21.95 -12.01
N ASP A 225 8.33 -22.87 -12.92
CA ASP A 225 7.41 -23.92 -13.34
C ASP A 225 7.51 -24.98 -12.25
N LYS A 226 6.60 -24.92 -11.30
CA LYS A 226 6.16 -26.00 -10.39
C LYS A 226 5.85 -25.42 -9.00
N PHE A 227 4.61 -24.98 -8.85
CA PHE A 227 3.80 -25.33 -7.65
C PHE A 227 2.32 -25.13 -7.98
#